data_f48fff30f2f76827fc78529b9eea51d0
#
_entry.id   f48fff30f2f76827fc78529b9eea51d0
#
_cell.length_a   1.000
_cell.length_b   1.000
_cell.length_c   1.000
_cell.angle_alpha   90.00
_cell.angle_beta   90.00
_cell.angle_gamma   90.00
#
_symmetry.space_group_name_H-M   'P 1'
#
loop_
_entity.id
_entity.type
_entity.pdbx_description
1 polymer ?
#
loop_
_entity_poly.entity_id
_entity_poly.type
_entity_poly.pdbx_seq_one_letter_code
_entity_poly.pdbx_strand_id
1 'polypeptide(L)'
;MELYILRHGDAEKGSPDCHRQLSDFGRQQVISQAKQHSQPLASIESVITSPLIRASQTAELVLSQAATHCTPQITDCLLPNAQVAAVEQLLEKNSSQRILLVGHLPLLDQLINYFVGDSVARMATASL
;
A
#
# COMPACT_ATOMS: atom_id res chain seq x y z
N MET A 1 -13.07 10.60 -4.60
CA MET A 1 -12.18 9.71 -3.83
C MET A 1 -10.79 9.75 -4.42
N GLU A 2 -9.78 9.88 -3.57
CA GLU A 2 -8.38 9.82 -3.98
C GLU A 2 -7.77 8.50 -3.51
N LEU A 3 -7.11 7.80 -4.42
CA LEU A 3 -6.39 6.58 -4.11
C LEU A 3 -4.89 6.85 -4.18
N TYR A 4 -4.18 6.42 -3.14
CA TYR A 4 -2.73 6.42 -3.12
C TYR A 4 -2.30 4.96 -3.12
N ILE A 5 -1.44 4.60 -4.05
CA ILE A 5 -1.04 3.20 -4.27
C ILE A 5 0.45 3.07 -4.02
N LEU A 6 0.81 2.21 -3.09
CA LEU A 6 2.19 2.00 -2.68
C LEU A 6 2.54 0.52 -2.72
N ARG A 7 3.59 0.19 -3.45
CA ARG A 7 4.18 -1.14 -3.40
C ARG A 7 5.02 -1.28 -2.14
N HIS A 8 4.97 -2.45 -1.50
CA HIS A 8 5.81 -2.72 -0.33
C HIS A 8 7.30 -2.51 -0.62
N GLY A 9 8.10 -2.28 0.43
CA GLY A 9 9.54 -2.13 0.30
C GLY A 9 10.24 -3.45 -0.03
N ASP A 10 11.54 -3.35 -0.30
CA ASP A 10 12.37 -4.53 -0.56
C ASP A 10 12.27 -5.51 0.60
N ALA A 11 12.14 -6.80 0.30
CA ALA A 11 11.98 -7.84 1.29
C ALA A 11 13.18 -8.77 1.30
N GLU A 12 13.47 -9.31 2.49
CA GLU A 12 14.49 -10.34 2.65
C GLU A 12 14.11 -11.58 1.84
N LYS A 13 15.13 -12.31 1.37
CA LYS A 13 14.91 -13.59 0.72
C LYS A 13 14.58 -14.63 1.77
N GLY A 14 13.85 -15.67 1.37
CA GLY A 14 13.53 -16.73 2.28
C GLY A 14 12.25 -17.45 1.91
N SER A 15 11.91 -18.44 2.71
CA SER A 15 10.68 -19.20 2.53
C SER A 15 10.10 -19.56 3.90
N PRO A 16 8.77 -19.71 3.99
CA PRO A 16 7.82 -19.48 2.89
C PRO A 16 7.70 -18.00 2.53
N ASP A 17 7.32 -17.72 1.31
CA ASP A 17 7.25 -16.35 0.79
C ASP A 17 6.41 -15.42 1.67
N CYS A 18 5.30 -15.91 2.22
CA CYS A 18 4.41 -15.09 3.04
C CYS A 18 5.05 -14.60 4.34
N HIS A 19 6.16 -15.20 4.78
CA HIS A 19 6.86 -14.82 6.01
C HIS A 19 8.06 -13.89 5.75
N ARG A 20 8.31 -13.53 4.50
CA ARG A 20 9.42 -12.64 4.17
C ARG A 20 9.15 -11.25 4.73
N GLN A 21 10.10 -10.75 5.51
CA GLN A 21 10.02 -9.42 6.12
C GLN A 21 10.72 -8.40 5.24
N LEU A 22 10.47 -7.12 5.49
CA LEU A 22 11.24 -6.06 4.86
C LEU A 22 12.71 -6.22 5.24
N SER A 23 13.58 -6.02 4.25
CA SER A 23 15.01 -5.91 4.50
C SER A 23 15.31 -4.55 5.14
N ASP A 24 16.53 -4.38 5.67
CA ASP A 24 16.96 -3.07 6.17
C ASP A 24 16.89 -2.02 5.07
N PHE A 25 17.32 -2.39 3.87
CA PHE A 25 17.20 -1.52 2.70
C PHE A 25 15.75 -1.17 2.41
N GLY A 26 14.85 -2.15 2.47
CA GLY A 26 13.43 -1.92 2.25
C GLY A 26 12.83 -0.98 3.28
N ARG A 27 13.22 -1.11 4.53
CA ARG A 27 12.76 -0.18 5.58
C ARG A 27 13.18 1.25 5.29
N GLN A 28 14.42 1.45 4.85
CA GLN A 28 14.90 2.78 4.48
C GLN A 28 14.17 3.32 3.26
N GLN A 29 13.87 2.49 2.27
CA GLN A 29 13.07 2.89 1.11
C GLN A 29 11.71 3.42 1.54
N VAL A 30 11.02 2.68 2.41
CA VAL A 30 9.67 3.06 2.87
C VAL A 30 9.72 4.35 3.67
N ILE A 31 10.68 4.49 4.57
CA ILE A 31 10.83 5.71 5.37
C ILE A 31 11.07 6.92 4.46
N SER A 32 11.94 6.76 3.47
CA SER A 32 12.23 7.82 2.50
C SER A 32 10.99 8.23 1.71
N GLN A 33 10.22 7.25 1.23
CA GLN A 33 8.98 7.51 0.49
C GLN A 33 7.94 8.20 1.36
N ALA A 34 7.81 7.78 2.61
CA ALA A 34 6.87 8.40 3.54
C ALA A 34 7.23 9.85 3.81
N LYS A 35 8.51 10.17 3.90
CA LYS A 35 8.96 11.55 4.10
C LYS A 35 8.71 12.40 2.87
N GLN A 36 8.97 11.86 1.66
CA GLN A 36 8.72 12.57 0.41
C GLN A 36 7.25 12.93 0.22
N HIS A 37 6.36 12.07 0.69
CA HIS A 37 4.92 12.22 0.50
C HIS A 37 4.20 12.54 1.81
N SER A 38 4.86 13.22 2.73
CA SER A 38 4.32 13.48 4.07
C SER A 38 3.02 14.29 4.04
N GLN A 39 2.90 15.26 3.14
CA GLN A 39 1.69 16.07 3.06
C GLN A 39 0.46 15.27 2.65
N PRO A 40 0.47 14.57 1.50
CA PRO A 40 -0.69 13.75 1.13
C PRO A 40 -0.95 12.63 2.12
N LEU A 41 0.09 12.01 2.69
CA LEU A 41 -0.10 10.93 3.64
C LEU A 41 -0.74 11.41 4.95
N ALA A 42 -0.48 12.65 5.36
CA ALA A 42 -1.10 13.20 6.56
C ALA A 42 -2.62 13.33 6.43
N SER A 43 -3.14 13.36 5.22
CA SER A 43 -4.57 13.48 4.97
C SER A 43 -5.27 12.15 4.70
N ILE A 44 -4.54 11.03 4.74
CA ILE A 44 -5.12 9.70 4.53
C ILE A 44 -6.12 9.38 5.63
N GLU A 45 -7.28 8.90 5.23
CA GLU A 45 -8.36 8.54 6.15
C GLU A 45 -8.45 7.03 6.38
N SER A 46 -7.98 6.24 5.42
CA SER A 46 -8.06 4.78 5.49
C SER A 46 -6.82 4.17 4.87
N VAL A 47 -6.26 3.15 5.51
CA VAL A 47 -5.12 2.39 5.00
C VAL A 47 -5.53 0.93 4.89
N ILE A 48 -5.36 0.36 3.72
CA ILE A 48 -5.70 -1.04 3.44
C ILE A 48 -4.45 -1.73 2.93
N THR A 49 -4.11 -2.87 3.52
CA THR A 49 -2.88 -3.59 3.19
C THR A 49 -3.12 -5.07 2.96
N SER A 50 -2.28 -5.66 2.14
CA SER A 50 -2.19 -7.11 1.99
C SER A 50 -1.79 -7.77 3.32
N PRO A 51 -2.17 -9.03 3.55
CA PRO A 51 -1.79 -9.75 4.77
C PRO A 51 -0.33 -10.21 4.81
N LEU A 52 0.40 -10.14 3.69
CA LEU A 52 1.81 -10.55 3.68
C LEU A 52 2.64 -9.60 4.56
N ILE A 53 3.57 -10.19 5.32
CA ILE A 53 4.32 -9.44 6.35
C ILE A 53 5.00 -8.21 5.76
N ARG A 54 5.64 -8.34 4.59
CA ARG A 54 6.33 -7.21 3.95
C ARG A 54 5.41 -6.04 3.63
N ALA A 55 4.15 -6.31 3.31
CA ALA A 55 3.19 -5.25 3.02
C ALA A 55 2.67 -4.61 4.31
N SER A 56 2.32 -5.41 5.31
CA SER A 56 1.84 -4.87 6.59
C SER A 56 2.93 -4.07 7.31
N GLN A 57 4.18 -4.50 7.22
CA GLN A 57 5.31 -3.73 7.77
C GLN A 57 5.48 -2.40 7.04
N THR A 58 5.30 -2.40 5.71
CA THR A 58 5.34 -1.16 4.92
C THR A 58 4.25 -0.19 5.39
N ALA A 59 3.02 -0.69 5.56
CA ALA A 59 1.91 0.14 6.02
C ALA A 59 2.18 0.73 7.40
N GLU A 60 2.69 -0.06 8.32
CA GLU A 60 3.01 0.40 9.68
C GLU A 60 4.08 1.48 9.67
N LEU A 61 5.13 1.32 8.85
CA LEU A 61 6.19 2.32 8.74
C LEU A 61 5.66 3.62 8.17
N VAL A 62 4.82 3.56 7.14
CA VAL A 62 4.22 4.75 6.55
C VAL A 62 3.38 5.50 7.59
N LEU A 63 2.54 4.79 8.33
CA LEU A 63 1.70 5.41 9.36
C LEU A 63 2.53 6.06 10.45
N SER A 64 3.61 5.40 10.85
CA SER A 64 4.53 5.92 11.86
C SER A 64 5.18 7.24 11.40
N GLN A 65 5.61 7.30 10.14
CA GLN A 65 6.29 8.47 9.60
C GLN A 65 5.33 9.62 9.27
N ALA A 66 4.11 9.30 8.89
CA ALA A 66 3.13 10.30 8.43
C ALA A 66 2.34 10.94 9.57
N ALA A 67 2.53 10.48 10.79
CA ALA A 67 1.82 10.98 11.97
C ALA A 67 0.29 10.93 11.82
N THR A 68 -0.20 9.93 11.13
CA THR A 68 -1.65 9.69 10.99
C THR A 68 -2.10 8.60 11.96
N HIS A 69 -3.35 8.66 12.37
CA HIS A 69 -3.89 7.76 13.39
C HIS A 69 -4.77 6.64 12.81
N CYS A 70 -4.64 6.34 11.53
CA CYS A 70 -5.38 5.25 10.93
C CYS A 70 -4.87 3.89 11.42
N THR A 71 -5.80 2.95 11.59
CA THR A 71 -5.44 1.54 11.83
C THR A 71 -5.51 0.81 10.50
N PRO A 72 -4.46 0.10 10.07
CA PRO A 72 -4.50 -0.60 8.79
C PRO A 72 -5.54 -1.70 8.78
N GLN A 73 -6.35 -1.73 7.72
CA GLN A 73 -7.25 -2.84 7.44
C GLN A 73 -6.50 -3.86 6.60
N ILE A 74 -6.51 -5.13 7.00
CA ILE A 74 -5.82 -6.19 6.30
C ILE A 74 -6.83 -6.96 5.45
N THR A 75 -6.51 -7.20 4.18
CA THR A 75 -7.40 -7.89 3.27
C THR A 75 -6.67 -8.74 2.25
N ASP A 76 -7.21 -9.92 1.96
CA ASP A 76 -6.72 -10.79 0.89
C ASP A 76 -6.95 -10.19 -0.50
N CYS A 77 -7.80 -9.18 -0.61
CA CYS A 77 -8.07 -8.50 -1.88
C CYS A 77 -6.85 -7.77 -2.44
N LEU A 78 -5.78 -7.61 -1.64
CA LEU A 78 -4.54 -6.97 -2.07
C LEU A 78 -3.37 -7.94 -2.22
N LEU A 79 -3.62 -9.25 -2.18
CA LEU A 79 -2.59 -10.25 -2.50
C LEU A 79 -2.14 -10.09 -3.96
N PRO A 80 -0.91 -10.54 -4.31
CA PRO A 80 -0.36 -10.32 -5.65
C PRO A 80 -1.24 -10.83 -6.78
N ASN A 81 -1.95 -11.94 -6.58
CA ASN A 81 -2.79 -12.58 -7.58
C ASN A 81 -4.29 -12.26 -7.40
N ALA A 82 -4.63 -11.27 -6.59
CA ALA A 82 -6.03 -10.89 -6.39
C ALA A 82 -6.58 -10.20 -7.64
N GLN A 83 -7.91 -10.09 -7.69
CA GLN A 83 -8.63 -9.55 -8.85
C GLN A 83 -8.93 -8.07 -8.64
N VAL A 84 -8.83 -7.28 -9.72
CA VAL A 84 -9.19 -5.86 -9.69
C VAL A 84 -10.64 -5.68 -9.23
N ALA A 85 -11.56 -6.55 -9.68
CA ALA A 85 -12.97 -6.45 -9.30
C ALA A 85 -13.18 -6.56 -7.79
N ALA A 86 -12.39 -7.39 -7.11
CA ALA A 86 -12.49 -7.53 -5.66
C ALA A 86 -12.08 -6.24 -4.94
N VAL A 87 -11.03 -5.59 -5.44
CA VAL A 87 -10.59 -4.30 -4.90
C VAL A 87 -11.64 -3.22 -5.15
N GLU A 88 -12.22 -3.19 -6.34
CA GLU A 88 -13.27 -2.23 -6.66
C GLU A 88 -14.45 -2.35 -5.69
N GLN A 89 -14.90 -3.58 -5.43
CA GLN A 89 -15.98 -3.82 -4.48
C GLN A 89 -15.62 -3.38 -3.06
N LEU A 90 -14.38 -3.62 -2.66
CA LEU A 90 -13.89 -3.18 -1.35
C LEU A 90 -13.95 -1.66 -1.24
N LEU A 91 -13.51 -0.96 -2.27
CA LEU A 91 -13.50 0.51 -2.28
C LEU A 91 -14.92 1.09 -2.30
N GLU A 92 -15.85 0.44 -2.98
CA GLU A 92 -17.24 0.89 -3.02
C GLU A 92 -17.89 0.89 -1.63
N LYS A 93 -17.45 -0.02 -0.76
CA LYS A 93 -17.95 -0.13 0.61
C LYS A 93 -17.26 0.81 1.58
N ASN A 94 -16.18 1.46 1.15
CA ASN A 94 -15.40 2.34 2.00
C ASN A 94 -15.85 3.79 1.78
N SER A 95 -16.26 4.47 2.86
CA SER A 95 -16.74 5.84 2.78
C SER A 95 -15.64 6.89 2.84
N SER A 96 -14.39 6.49 3.02
CA SER A 96 -13.26 7.41 3.09
C SER A 96 -13.02 8.09 1.76
N GLN A 97 -12.57 9.35 1.80
CA GLN A 97 -12.27 10.12 0.59
C GLN A 97 -10.82 9.96 0.14
N ARG A 98 -9.94 9.61 1.06
CA ARG A 98 -8.51 9.43 0.77
C ARG A 98 -8.05 8.11 1.35
N ILE A 99 -7.67 7.19 0.48
CA ILE A 99 -7.35 5.81 0.84
C ILE A 99 -5.95 5.46 0.34
N LEU A 100 -5.15 4.86 1.21
CA LEU A 100 -3.85 4.30 0.84
C LEU A 100 -3.97 2.78 0.72
N LEU A 101 -3.59 2.25 -0.43
CA LEU A 101 -3.50 0.80 -0.67
C LEU A 101 -2.04 0.39 -0.68
N VAL A 102 -1.69 -0.60 0.12
CA VAL A 102 -0.33 -1.16 0.16
C VAL A 102 -0.39 -2.61 -0.30
N GLY A 103 0.35 -2.93 -1.34
CA GLY A 103 0.27 -4.27 -1.92
C GLY A 103 1.45 -4.62 -2.81
N HIS A 104 1.18 -5.37 -3.85
CA HIS A 104 2.16 -6.07 -4.66
C HIS A 104 1.88 -5.93 -6.15
N LEU A 105 2.94 -6.05 -6.96
CA LEU A 105 2.78 -6.28 -8.39
C LEU A 105 2.41 -7.75 -8.61
N PRO A 106 1.68 -8.10 -9.66
CA PRO A 106 1.20 -7.21 -10.72
C PRO A 106 -0.13 -6.51 -10.41
N LEU A 107 -0.78 -6.84 -9.30
CA LEU A 107 -2.11 -6.29 -8.99
C LEU A 107 -2.13 -4.76 -8.99
N LEU A 108 -1.14 -4.12 -8.37
CA LEU A 108 -1.12 -2.66 -8.26
C LEU A 108 -1.05 -1.98 -9.63
N ASP A 109 -0.27 -2.52 -10.57
CA ASP A 109 -0.22 -1.99 -11.93
C ASP A 109 -1.57 -2.16 -12.64
N GLN A 110 -2.24 -3.27 -12.42
CA GLN A 110 -3.57 -3.51 -12.97
C GLN A 110 -4.58 -2.51 -12.42
N LEU A 111 -4.50 -2.20 -11.13
CA LEU A 111 -5.37 -1.20 -10.51
C LEU A 111 -5.14 0.19 -11.08
N ILE A 112 -3.89 0.58 -11.25
CA ILE A 112 -3.56 1.88 -11.80
C ILE A 112 -4.13 2.01 -13.22
N ASN A 113 -3.98 0.99 -14.04
CA ASN A 113 -4.52 0.99 -15.39
C ASN A 113 -6.05 1.02 -15.41
N TYR A 114 -6.68 0.30 -14.49
CA TYR A 114 -8.14 0.24 -14.40
C TYR A 114 -8.74 1.59 -14.01
N PHE A 115 -8.09 2.30 -13.08
CA PHE A 115 -8.60 3.57 -12.56
C PHE A 115 -8.07 4.78 -13.33
N VAL A 116 -7.55 4.60 -14.54
CA VAL A 116 -7.10 5.71 -15.38
C VAL A 116 -8.26 6.67 -15.62
N GLY A 117 -8.02 7.96 -15.35
CA GLY A 117 -9.04 8.99 -15.48
C GLY A 117 -9.76 9.33 -14.18
N ASP A 118 -9.63 8.50 -13.15
CA ASP A 118 -10.12 8.80 -11.81
C ASP A 118 -9.04 9.52 -10.99
N SER A 119 -9.40 9.98 -9.80
CA SER A 119 -8.46 10.66 -8.91
C SER A 119 -7.52 9.62 -8.25
N VAL A 120 -6.59 9.12 -9.03
CA VAL A 120 -5.59 8.16 -8.55
C VAL A 120 -4.23 8.84 -8.49
N ALA A 121 -3.66 8.90 -7.30
CA ALA A 121 -2.30 9.37 -7.11
C ALA A 121 -1.39 8.15 -6.90
N ARG A 122 -0.40 8.01 -7.76
CA ARG A 122 0.58 6.92 -7.64
C ARG A 122 1.78 7.42 -6.87
N MET A 123 2.06 6.78 -5.74
CA MET A 123 3.32 6.98 -5.04
C MET A 123 4.38 6.12 -5.70
N ALA A 124 5.60 6.62 -5.77
CA ALA A 124 6.71 5.81 -6.25
C ALA A 124 6.82 4.57 -5.38
N THR A 125 7.16 3.43 -5.99
CA THR A 125 7.27 2.20 -5.22
C THR A 125 8.47 2.27 -4.30
N ALA A 126 8.33 1.72 -3.11
CA ALA A 126 9.45 1.68 -2.18
C ALA A 126 10.54 0.70 -2.63
N SER A 127 10.22 -0.21 -3.53
CA SER A 127 11.12 -1.30 -3.93
C SER A 127 11.75 -1.12 -5.31
N LEU A 128 11.93 0.07 -5.74
CA LEU A 128 12.59 0.31 -7.03
C LEU A 128 14.08 0.00 -7.01
#